data_576874a02637e76dcd983e91f0e3f491
#
_entry.id   576874a02637e76dcd983e91f0e3f491
#
_cell.length_a   1.000
_cell.length_b   1.000
_cell.length_c   1.000
_cell.angle_alpha   90.00
_cell.angle_beta   90.00
_cell.angle_gamma   90.00
#
_symmetry.space_group_name_H-M   'P 1'
#
loop_
_entity.id
_entity.type
_entity.pdbx_description
1 polymer ?
#
loop_
_entity_poly.entity_id
_entity_poly.type
_entity_poly.pdbx_seq_one_letter_code
_entity_poly.pdbx_strand_id
1 'polypeptide(L)'
;GQHVLAGDTLVHIHSSLVEAKLSQAEAMETVAKAQNKKVDSGTRVELLNSAYDMWQQAQAGLTIAKKTYERMQSLYKKGVVSEQKRDEAEAAYKAMVATESAAKSQYEMAKAGAQAEDKAAAAAMVAAAQGSVAEVESILSDSYLTAPTDGEISDIFPNVGELVSLGAPIMNVLKLDDMWVSFNVREDLLENLTMGAEVQAIIPALENKEVTLKVFYIRDMGSYAVWRATKVTGQYDAKTFQVKARPVEPVDNLRPGMSVLLKRDKK
;
A
#
# COMPACT_ATOMS: atom_id res chain seq x y z
N GLY A 1 3.76 -10.24 30.97
CA GLY A 1 2.63 -10.24 31.90
C GLY A 1 1.62 -9.11 31.67
N GLN A 2 1.87 -8.20 30.71
CA GLN A 2 0.92 -7.13 30.37
C GLN A 2 -0.16 -7.63 29.42
N HIS A 3 -1.43 -7.38 29.75
CA HIS A 3 -2.54 -7.66 28.83
C HIS A 3 -2.59 -6.61 27.73
N VAL A 4 -2.84 -7.05 26.49
CA VAL A 4 -2.97 -6.23 25.30
C VAL A 4 -4.19 -6.64 24.49
N LEU A 5 -4.81 -5.68 23.84
CA LEU A 5 -5.92 -5.90 22.93
C LEU A 5 -5.42 -5.88 21.47
N ALA A 6 -6.12 -6.56 20.59
CA ALA A 6 -5.84 -6.51 19.17
C ALA A 6 -5.85 -5.06 18.65
N GLY A 7 -4.77 -4.65 17.97
CA GLY A 7 -4.58 -3.30 17.48
C GLY A 7 -3.81 -2.36 18.43
N ASP A 8 -3.55 -2.74 19.68
CA ASP A 8 -2.72 -1.95 20.58
C ASP A 8 -1.31 -1.83 20.03
N THR A 9 -0.74 -0.62 20.03
CA THR A 9 0.66 -0.42 19.63
C THR A 9 1.60 -0.93 20.70
N LEU A 10 2.41 -1.91 20.34
CA LEU A 10 3.33 -2.59 21.26
C LEU A 10 4.72 -1.99 21.25
N VAL A 11 5.22 -1.65 20.05
CA VAL A 11 6.59 -1.14 19.85
C VAL A 11 6.60 -0.14 18.72
N HIS A 12 7.45 0.86 18.84
CA HIS A 12 7.84 1.76 17.76
C HIS A 12 9.32 1.54 17.42
N ILE A 13 9.59 1.19 16.17
CA ILE A 13 10.94 1.02 15.63
C ILE A 13 11.34 2.33 14.94
N HIS A 14 12.23 3.09 15.54
CA HIS A 14 12.71 4.34 14.96
C HIS A 14 13.70 4.07 13.81
N SER A 15 13.45 4.69 12.64
CA SER A 15 14.35 4.62 11.49
C SER A 15 14.50 5.99 10.83
N SER A 16 15.62 6.66 11.13
CA SER A 16 15.96 7.94 10.51
C SER A 16 16.08 7.87 8.99
N LEU A 17 16.43 6.69 8.45
CA LEU A 17 16.49 6.47 7.01
C LEU A 17 15.08 6.52 6.36
N VAL A 18 14.08 5.93 7.00
CA VAL A 18 12.68 5.94 6.49
C VAL A 18 12.12 7.35 6.56
N GLU A 19 12.37 8.08 7.65
CA GLU A 19 11.97 9.49 7.79
C GLU A 19 12.61 10.38 6.72
N ALA A 20 13.91 10.21 6.45
CA ALA A 20 14.59 10.95 5.40
C ALA A 20 14.03 10.63 4.00
N LYS A 21 13.69 9.35 3.73
CA LYS A 21 13.03 8.94 2.48
C LYS A 21 11.63 9.52 2.35
N LEU A 22 10.86 9.60 3.43
CA LEU A 22 9.53 10.24 3.41
C LEU A 22 9.67 11.71 3.03
N SER A 23 10.55 12.44 3.69
CA SER A 23 10.80 13.85 3.36
C SER A 23 11.23 14.05 1.91
N GLN A 24 12.06 13.15 1.36
CA GLN A 24 12.46 13.17 -0.04
C GLN A 24 11.25 12.94 -0.98
N ALA A 25 10.41 11.96 -0.67
CA ALA A 25 9.22 11.64 -1.48
C ALA A 25 8.21 12.80 -1.47
N GLU A 26 7.95 13.42 -0.31
CA GLU A 26 7.10 14.60 -0.16
C GLU A 26 7.62 15.82 -0.95
N ALA A 27 8.95 16.02 -0.95
CA ALA A 27 9.56 17.06 -1.76
C ALA A 27 9.36 16.81 -3.26
N MET A 28 9.49 15.56 -3.73
CA MET A 28 9.22 15.19 -5.12
C MET A 28 7.75 15.37 -5.49
N GLU A 29 6.83 15.02 -4.59
CA GLU A 29 5.39 15.26 -4.79
C GLU A 29 5.11 16.77 -4.94
N THR A 30 5.73 17.60 -4.10
CA THR A 30 5.60 19.05 -4.17
C THR A 30 6.07 19.60 -5.51
N VAL A 31 7.20 19.12 -6.03
CA VAL A 31 7.72 19.50 -7.36
C VAL A 31 6.75 19.07 -8.46
N ALA A 32 6.23 17.85 -8.42
CA ALA A 32 5.27 17.35 -9.41
C ALA A 32 3.96 18.17 -9.40
N LYS A 33 3.43 18.49 -8.21
CA LYS A 33 2.25 19.36 -8.03
C LYS A 33 2.50 20.77 -8.61
N ALA A 34 3.68 21.35 -8.36
CA ALA A 34 4.04 22.65 -8.91
C ALA A 34 4.13 22.62 -10.44
N GLN A 35 4.70 21.55 -11.01
CA GLN A 35 4.77 21.39 -12.47
C GLN A 35 3.38 21.20 -13.08
N ASN A 36 2.52 20.38 -12.48
CA ASN A 36 1.14 20.21 -12.92
C ASN A 36 0.37 21.54 -12.90
N LYS A 37 0.48 22.28 -11.81
CA LYS A 37 -0.13 23.61 -11.69
C LYS A 37 0.35 24.58 -12.78
N LYS A 38 1.65 24.52 -13.13
CA LYS A 38 2.22 25.35 -14.21
C LYS A 38 1.60 24.98 -15.57
N VAL A 39 1.41 23.70 -15.86
CA VAL A 39 0.79 23.21 -17.10
C VAL A 39 -0.70 23.57 -17.13
N ASP A 40 -1.41 23.39 -16.02
CA ASP A 40 -2.85 23.69 -15.92
C ASP A 40 -3.16 25.19 -15.99
N SER A 41 -2.29 26.05 -15.47
CA SER A 41 -2.49 27.50 -15.53
C SER A 41 -2.40 28.07 -16.95
N GLY A 42 -1.94 27.27 -17.93
CA GLY A 42 -1.93 27.62 -19.34
C GLY A 42 -0.89 28.69 -19.68
N THR A 43 -1.15 29.40 -20.78
CA THR A 43 -0.27 30.47 -21.27
C THR A 43 -0.36 31.69 -20.35
N ARG A 44 0.80 32.31 -20.08
CA ARG A 44 0.84 33.55 -19.29
C ARG A 44 -0.02 34.64 -19.96
N VAL A 45 -0.73 35.40 -19.12
CA VAL A 45 -1.67 36.44 -19.58
C VAL A 45 -0.97 37.48 -20.49
N GLU A 46 0.29 37.81 -20.20
CA GLU A 46 1.06 38.77 -21.00
C GLU A 46 1.32 38.22 -22.41
N LEU A 47 1.63 36.93 -22.56
CA LEU A 47 1.84 36.32 -23.88
C LEU A 47 0.52 36.20 -24.66
N LEU A 48 -0.57 35.89 -23.96
CA LEU A 48 -1.90 35.81 -24.56
C LEU A 48 -2.33 37.22 -25.09
N ASN A 49 -2.13 38.27 -24.29
CA ASN A 49 -2.44 39.63 -24.67
C ASN A 49 -1.57 40.09 -25.87
N SER A 50 -0.28 39.78 -25.86
CA SER A 50 0.61 40.08 -26.96
C SER A 50 0.18 39.43 -28.27
N ALA A 51 -0.20 38.12 -28.22
CA ALA A 51 -0.72 37.43 -29.40
C ALA A 51 -2.06 38.00 -29.89
N TYR A 52 -2.92 38.40 -28.97
CA TYR A 52 -4.17 39.10 -29.30
C TYR A 52 -3.94 40.42 -29.98
N ASP A 53 -3.04 41.27 -29.49
CA ASP A 53 -2.71 42.55 -30.05
C ASP A 53 -2.11 42.43 -31.48
N MET A 54 -1.25 41.42 -31.71
CA MET A 54 -0.73 41.08 -33.03
C MET A 54 -1.85 40.71 -34.00
N TRP A 55 -2.82 39.90 -33.54
CA TRP A 55 -3.97 39.57 -34.37
C TRP A 55 -4.83 40.79 -34.68
N GLN A 56 -5.10 41.67 -33.70
CA GLN A 56 -5.83 42.93 -33.90
C GLN A 56 -5.12 43.82 -34.92
N GLN A 57 -3.79 43.94 -34.87
CA GLN A 57 -3.00 44.69 -35.84
C GLN A 57 -3.12 44.11 -37.26
N ALA A 58 -3.03 42.77 -37.39
CA ALA A 58 -3.20 42.12 -38.70
C ALA A 58 -4.63 42.30 -39.26
N GLN A 59 -5.66 42.24 -38.40
CA GLN A 59 -7.05 42.48 -38.77
C GLN A 59 -7.29 43.91 -39.28
N ALA A 60 -6.65 44.90 -38.63
CA ALA A 60 -6.71 46.29 -39.11
C ALA A 60 -6.04 46.44 -40.49
N GLY A 61 -4.87 45.81 -40.69
CA GLY A 61 -4.17 45.77 -41.97
C GLY A 61 -5.00 45.12 -43.08
N LEU A 62 -5.64 43.97 -42.78
CA LEU A 62 -6.56 43.31 -43.70
C LEU A 62 -7.73 44.18 -44.12
N THR A 63 -8.31 44.92 -43.16
CA THR A 63 -9.44 45.83 -43.42
C THR A 63 -9.03 46.93 -44.40
N ILE A 64 -7.83 47.49 -44.24
CA ILE A 64 -7.31 48.56 -45.16
C ILE A 64 -7.05 47.96 -46.54
N ALA A 65 -6.37 46.79 -46.61
CA ALA A 65 -6.06 46.16 -47.90
C ALA A 65 -7.33 45.77 -48.65
N LYS A 66 -8.35 45.25 -47.96
CA LYS A 66 -9.66 44.89 -48.51
C LYS A 66 -10.34 46.15 -49.15
N LYS A 67 -10.44 47.20 -48.37
CA LYS A 67 -11.04 48.47 -48.89
C LYS A 67 -10.27 49.03 -50.09
N THR A 68 -8.95 48.89 -50.10
CA THR A 68 -8.12 49.35 -51.24
C THR A 68 -8.37 48.48 -52.49
N TYR A 69 -8.40 47.19 -52.33
CA TYR A 69 -8.71 46.22 -53.41
C TYR A 69 -10.12 46.49 -54.00
N GLU A 70 -11.16 46.58 -53.15
CA GLU A 70 -12.52 46.88 -53.59
C GLU A 70 -12.62 48.22 -54.38
N ARG A 71 -11.88 49.21 -53.93
CA ARG A 71 -11.79 50.55 -54.63
C ARG A 71 -11.09 50.37 -55.97
N MET A 72 -9.94 49.72 -56.06
CA MET A 72 -9.20 49.52 -57.32
C MET A 72 -10.00 48.66 -58.29
N GLN A 73 -10.71 47.65 -57.81
CA GLN A 73 -11.60 46.85 -58.65
C GLN A 73 -12.76 47.67 -59.24
N SER A 74 -13.36 48.56 -58.44
CA SER A 74 -14.42 49.45 -58.90
C SER A 74 -13.90 50.46 -59.95
N LEU A 75 -12.71 51.03 -59.75
CA LEU A 75 -12.07 51.97 -60.68
C LEU A 75 -11.65 51.26 -61.99
N TYR A 76 -11.17 50.02 -61.92
CA TYR A 76 -10.87 49.24 -63.12
C TYR A 76 -12.11 49.00 -63.98
N LYS A 77 -13.22 48.58 -63.32
CA LYS A 77 -14.51 48.38 -64.01
C LYS A 77 -15.00 49.67 -64.74
N LYS A 78 -14.59 50.85 -64.26
CA LYS A 78 -14.89 52.17 -64.84
C LYS A 78 -13.85 52.63 -65.89
N GLY A 79 -12.83 51.80 -66.15
CA GLY A 79 -11.75 52.17 -67.10
C GLY A 79 -10.75 53.21 -66.58
N VAL A 80 -10.70 53.52 -65.26
CA VAL A 80 -9.89 54.58 -64.68
C VAL A 80 -8.48 54.14 -64.34
N VAL A 81 -8.30 52.83 -64.00
CA VAL A 81 -6.98 52.27 -63.62
C VAL A 81 -6.63 51.09 -64.50
N SER A 82 -5.33 50.81 -64.62
CA SER A 82 -4.83 49.65 -65.36
C SER A 82 -5.10 48.32 -64.63
N GLU A 83 -5.12 47.21 -65.36
CA GLU A 83 -5.22 45.85 -64.82
C GLU A 83 -4.10 45.58 -63.82
N GLN A 84 -2.87 45.99 -64.13
CA GLN A 84 -1.74 45.81 -63.22
C GLN A 84 -2.00 46.37 -61.80
N LYS A 85 -2.58 47.63 -61.73
CA LYS A 85 -2.91 48.25 -60.43
C LYS A 85 -3.98 47.48 -59.65
N ARG A 86 -4.96 46.91 -60.37
CA ARG A 86 -5.96 45.98 -59.73
C ARG A 86 -5.28 44.75 -59.18
N ASP A 87 -4.40 44.10 -59.97
CA ASP A 87 -3.71 42.85 -59.58
C ASP A 87 -2.73 43.05 -58.40
N GLU A 88 -2.02 44.20 -58.39
CA GLU A 88 -1.20 44.64 -57.29
C GLU A 88 -2.02 44.74 -55.96
N ALA A 89 -3.21 45.41 -56.05
CA ALA A 89 -4.09 45.53 -54.90
C ALA A 89 -4.72 44.21 -54.47
N GLU A 90 -5.02 43.31 -55.44
CA GLU A 90 -5.50 41.99 -55.15
C GLU A 90 -4.42 41.15 -54.49
N ALA A 91 -3.18 41.18 -54.94
CA ALA A 91 -2.03 40.46 -54.32
C ALA A 91 -1.79 40.97 -52.90
N ALA A 92 -1.82 42.28 -52.68
CA ALA A 92 -1.69 42.89 -51.34
C ALA A 92 -2.84 42.43 -50.40
N TYR A 93 -4.08 42.41 -50.90
CA TYR A 93 -5.21 41.86 -50.11
C TYR A 93 -5.02 40.38 -49.73
N LYS A 94 -4.65 39.53 -50.69
CA LYS A 94 -4.40 38.12 -50.45
C LYS A 94 -3.27 37.89 -49.43
N ALA A 95 -2.20 38.70 -49.50
CA ALA A 95 -1.10 38.66 -48.53
C ALA A 95 -1.59 39.02 -47.12
N MET A 96 -2.43 40.04 -46.97
CA MET A 96 -2.99 40.44 -45.67
C MET A 96 -3.98 39.39 -45.11
N VAL A 97 -4.73 38.70 -45.97
CA VAL A 97 -5.57 37.54 -45.55
C VAL A 97 -4.70 36.45 -44.92
N ALA A 98 -3.58 36.10 -45.55
CA ALA A 98 -2.66 35.09 -45.02
C ALA A 98 -2.01 35.54 -43.70
N THR A 99 -1.64 36.83 -43.61
CA THR A 99 -1.03 37.40 -42.38
C THR A 99 -2.02 37.40 -41.21
N GLU A 100 -3.28 37.80 -41.43
CA GLU A 100 -4.33 37.76 -40.42
C GLU A 100 -4.60 36.33 -39.96
N SER A 101 -4.73 35.40 -40.88
CA SER A 101 -4.95 33.99 -40.58
C SER A 101 -3.82 33.41 -39.74
N ALA A 102 -2.55 33.74 -40.05
CA ALA A 102 -1.40 33.30 -39.27
C ALA A 102 -1.41 33.88 -37.85
N ALA A 103 -1.68 35.19 -37.71
CA ALA A 103 -1.75 35.83 -36.40
C ALA A 103 -2.92 35.29 -35.55
N LYS A 104 -4.06 35.04 -36.20
CA LYS A 104 -5.21 34.38 -35.53
C LYS A 104 -4.86 33.00 -35.00
N SER A 105 -4.20 32.18 -35.82
CA SER A 105 -3.77 30.85 -35.40
C SER A 105 -2.80 30.89 -34.23
N GLN A 106 -1.89 31.86 -34.18
CA GLN A 106 -0.99 32.09 -33.06
C GLN A 106 -1.75 32.47 -31.77
N TYR A 107 -2.75 33.37 -31.87
CA TYR A 107 -3.59 33.72 -30.74
C TYR A 107 -4.40 32.53 -30.25
N GLU A 108 -5.02 31.76 -31.14
CA GLU A 108 -5.80 30.57 -30.78
C GLU A 108 -4.92 29.49 -30.12
N MET A 109 -3.69 29.28 -30.59
CA MET A 109 -2.71 28.40 -29.99
C MET A 109 -2.33 28.85 -28.57
N ALA A 110 -2.03 30.14 -28.40
CA ALA A 110 -1.74 30.71 -27.09
C ALA A 110 -2.93 30.59 -26.13
N LYS A 111 -4.16 30.79 -26.63
CA LYS A 111 -5.40 30.67 -25.87
C LYS A 111 -5.71 29.24 -25.47
N ALA A 112 -5.42 28.26 -26.32
CA ALA A 112 -5.61 26.82 -26.01
C ALA A 112 -4.67 26.35 -24.90
N GLY A 113 -3.48 26.98 -24.78
CA GLY A 113 -2.49 26.64 -23.77
C GLY A 113 -1.83 25.25 -23.99
N ALA A 114 -1.54 24.57 -22.94
CA ALA A 114 -0.93 23.21 -22.99
C ALA A 114 -1.91 22.20 -23.59
N GLN A 115 -1.37 21.25 -24.37
CA GLN A 115 -2.14 20.17 -24.97
C GLN A 115 -2.72 19.22 -23.89
N ALA A 116 -3.78 18.50 -24.25
CA ALA A 116 -4.42 17.58 -23.33
C ALA A 116 -3.46 16.48 -22.85
N GLU A 117 -2.56 16.05 -23.74
CA GLU A 117 -1.52 15.08 -23.48
C GLU A 117 -0.50 15.58 -22.45
N ASP A 118 -0.09 16.85 -22.55
CA ASP A 118 0.83 17.46 -21.58
C ASP A 118 0.20 17.56 -20.19
N LYS A 119 -1.10 17.91 -20.13
CA LYS A 119 -1.86 17.95 -18.87
C LYS A 119 -1.99 16.55 -18.27
N ALA A 120 -2.32 15.55 -19.11
CA ALA A 120 -2.40 14.17 -18.67
C ALA A 120 -1.05 13.64 -18.15
N ALA A 121 0.05 13.97 -18.85
CA ALA A 121 1.40 13.60 -18.42
C ALA A 121 1.78 14.25 -17.08
N ALA A 122 1.49 15.54 -16.91
CA ALA A 122 1.76 16.25 -15.66
C ALA A 122 0.91 15.70 -14.49
N ALA A 123 -0.36 15.38 -14.73
CA ALA A 123 -1.21 14.72 -13.74
C ALA A 123 -0.70 13.31 -13.35
N ALA A 124 -0.23 12.53 -14.34
CA ALA A 124 0.37 11.22 -14.10
C ALA A 124 1.65 11.31 -13.28
N MET A 125 2.48 12.35 -13.47
CA MET A 125 3.66 12.59 -12.63
C MET A 125 3.28 12.87 -11.17
N VAL A 126 2.20 13.61 -10.92
CA VAL A 126 1.67 13.82 -9.56
C VAL A 126 1.24 12.48 -8.95
N ALA A 127 0.47 11.67 -9.69
CA ALA A 127 0.02 10.37 -9.21
C ALA A 127 1.19 9.42 -8.90
N ALA A 128 2.24 9.42 -9.74
CA ALA A 128 3.45 8.64 -9.48
C ALA A 128 4.19 9.09 -8.22
N ALA A 129 4.33 10.40 -8.01
CA ALA A 129 4.96 10.95 -6.81
C ALA A 129 4.14 10.65 -5.54
N GLN A 130 2.80 10.72 -5.62
CA GLN A 130 1.91 10.31 -4.53
C GLN A 130 2.04 8.81 -4.20
N GLY A 131 2.19 7.97 -5.23
CA GLY A 131 2.48 6.55 -5.05
C GLY A 131 3.78 6.32 -4.28
N SER A 132 4.82 7.11 -4.57
CA SER A 132 6.10 7.02 -3.84
C SER A 132 5.99 7.47 -2.38
N VAL A 133 5.17 8.50 -2.09
CA VAL A 133 4.88 8.90 -0.70
C VAL A 133 4.14 7.77 0.03
N ALA A 134 3.08 7.24 -0.57
CA ALA A 134 2.29 6.14 0.02
C ALA A 134 3.12 4.87 0.27
N GLU A 135 4.08 4.55 -0.60
CA GLU A 135 5.03 3.45 -0.41
C GLU A 135 5.85 3.65 0.88
N VAL A 136 6.43 4.84 1.07
CA VAL A 136 7.25 5.13 2.26
C VAL A 136 6.39 5.23 3.52
N GLU A 137 5.18 5.79 3.44
CA GLU A 137 4.21 5.83 4.55
C GLU A 137 3.82 4.42 4.98
N SER A 138 3.64 3.47 4.04
CA SER A 138 3.40 2.07 4.36
C SER A 138 4.55 1.45 5.15
N ILE A 139 5.80 1.71 4.73
CA ILE A 139 6.99 1.25 5.47
C ILE A 139 7.06 1.90 6.86
N LEU A 140 6.70 3.18 6.96
CA LEU A 140 6.67 3.89 8.25
C LEU A 140 5.57 3.33 9.16
N SER A 141 4.41 2.96 8.62
CA SER A 141 3.34 2.32 9.41
C SER A 141 3.77 0.97 9.99
N ASP A 142 4.58 0.20 9.26
CA ASP A 142 5.13 -1.07 9.71
C ASP A 142 6.15 -0.90 10.85
N SER A 143 6.65 0.32 11.07
CA SER A 143 7.51 0.63 12.23
C SER A 143 6.74 0.68 13.56
N TYR A 144 5.42 0.77 13.52
CA TYR A 144 4.53 0.66 14.66
C TYR A 144 3.95 -0.75 14.72
N LEU A 145 4.59 -1.64 15.47
CA LEU A 145 4.07 -2.98 15.65
C LEU A 145 2.85 -2.98 16.55
N THR A 146 1.76 -3.54 16.05
CA THR A 146 0.51 -3.68 16.81
C THR A 146 0.27 -5.13 17.20
N ALA A 147 -0.50 -5.34 18.29
CA ALA A 147 -0.91 -6.67 18.71
C ALA A 147 -1.84 -7.30 17.65
N PRO A 148 -1.52 -8.49 17.13
CA PRO A 148 -2.37 -9.17 16.13
C PRO A 148 -3.63 -9.78 16.75
N THR A 149 -3.66 -9.98 18.06
CA THR A 149 -4.76 -10.60 18.82
C THR A 149 -4.73 -10.13 20.26
N ASP A 150 -5.87 -10.26 20.94
CA ASP A 150 -5.93 -10.12 22.39
C ASP A 150 -5.05 -11.15 23.06
N GLY A 151 -4.37 -10.78 24.14
CA GLY A 151 -3.50 -11.72 24.84
C GLY A 151 -2.64 -11.08 25.91
N GLU A 152 -1.64 -11.83 26.35
CA GLU A 152 -0.65 -11.40 27.35
C GLU A 152 0.75 -11.45 26.75
N ILE A 153 1.55 -10.41 26.93
CA ILE A 153 2.97 -10.38 26.51
C ILE A 153 3.77 -11.31 27.42
N SER A 154 4.41 -12.35 26.83
CA SER A 154 5.26 -13.29 27.57
C SER A 154 6.73 -12.88 27.56
N ASP A 155 7.26 -12.61 26.39
CA ASP A 155 8.67 -12.33 26.18
C ASP A 155 8.86 -11.11 25.31
N ILE A 156 9.85 -10.30 25.63
CA ILE A 156 10.33 -9.19 24.82
C ILE A 156 11.82 -9.49 24.55
N PHE A 157 12.18 -9.63 23.27
CA PHE A 157 13.51 -10.08 22.88
C PHE A 157 14.55 -8.93 22.84
N PRO A 158 14.30 -7.81 22.12
CA PRO A 158 15.27 -6.71 22.06
C PRO A 158 15.15 -5.77 23.25
N ASN A 159 16.26 -5.15 23.59
CA ASN A 159 16.29 -4.03 24.52
C ASN A 159 16.03 -2.71 23.81
N VAL A 160 15.58 -1.69 24.56
CA VAL A 160 15.41 -0.34 24.01
C VAL A 160 16.74 0.19 23.52
N GLY A 161 16.78 0.66 22.29
CA GLY A 161 17.99 1.15 21.61
C GLY A 161 18.82 0.07 20.90
N GLU A 162 18.37 -1.19 20.92
CA GLU A 162 19.02 -2.29 20.20
C GLU A 162 18.60 -2.28 18.72
N LEU A 163 19.56 -2.64 17.84
CA LEU A 163 19.30 -2.74 16.41
C LEU A 163 18.52 -4.02 16.10
N VAL A 164 17.37 -3.87 15.45
CA VAL A 164 16.52 -4.98 15.07
C VAL A 164 16.57 -5.19 13.55
N SER A 165 16.87 -6.41 13.12
CA SER A 165 16.88 -6.80 11.71
C SER A 165 15.50 -7.13 11.18
N LEU A 166 15.31 -7.04 9.86
CA LEU A 166 14.08 -7.43 9.21
C LEU A 166 13.76 -8.92 9.51
N GLY A 167 12.54 -9.19 9.98
CA GLY A 167 12.09 -10.54 10.33
C GLY A 167 12.54 -11.04 11.70
N ALA A 168 13.27 -10.26 12.48
CA ALA A 168 13.61 -10.62 13.85
C ALA A 168 12.36 -10.60 14.75
N PRO A 169 12.18 -11.58 15.64
CA PRO A 169 11.09 -11.56 16.60
C PRO A 169 11.29 -10.44 17.61
N ILE A 170 10.25 -9.65 17.85
CA ILE A 170 10.27 -8.56 18.82
C ILE A 170 9.71 -8.99 20.16
N MET A 171 8.54 -9.64 20.14
CA MET A 171 7.88 -10.14 21.35
C MET A 171 6.91 -11.27 21.04
N ASN A 172 6.57 -12.04 22.07
CA ASN A 172 5.52 -13.03 22.00
C ASN A 172 4.25 -12.53 22.68
N VAL A 173 3.11 -12.64 21.99
CA VAL A 173 1.78 -12.44 22.56
C VAL A 173 1.11 -13.80 22.71
N LEU A 174 0.76 -14.17 23.94
CA LEU A 174 0.09 -15.43 24.26
C LEU A 174 -1.42 -15.23 24.27
N LYS A 175 -2.11 -16.04 23.48
CA LYS A 175 -3.57 -16.12 23.52
C LYS A 175 -3.99 -17.14 24.56
N LEU A 176 -4.29 -16.66 25.76
CA LEU A 176 -4.62 -17.54 26.91
C LEU A 176 -5.98 -18.25 26.77
N ASP A 177 -6.88 -17.72 25.91
CA ASP A 177 -8.19 -18.31 25.67
C ASP A 177 -8.14 -19.58 24.79
N ASP A 178 -7.05 -19.79 24.04
CA ASP A 178 -6.88 -20.93 23.13
C ASP A 178 -5.77 -21.87 23.61
N MET A 179 -5.85 -22.27 24.86
CA MET A 179 -4.89 -23.17 25.48
C MET A 179 -5.20 -24.63 25.15
N TRP A 180 -4.14 -25.43 24.94
CA TRP A 180 -4.27 -26.87 24.81
C TRP A 180 -3.18 -27.56 25.60
N VAL A 181 -3.44 -28.80 25.93
CA VAL A 181 -2.49 -29.69 26.61
C VAL A 181 -1.98 -30.71 25.61
N SER A 182 -0.67 -30.99 25.61
CA SER A 182 -0.04 -32.00 24.79
C SER A 182 0.46 -33.16 25.65
N PHE A 183 0.00 -34.35 25.33
CA PHE A 183 0.42 -35.60 26.00
C PHE A 183 1.21 -36.47 25.03
N ASN A 184 2.28 -37.07 25.49
CA ASN A 184 2.98 -38.11 24.78
C ASN A 184 2.57 -39.47 25.37
N VAL A 185 1.76 -40.23 24.64
CA VAL A 185 1.10 -41.42 25.11
C VAL A 185 1.63 -42.62 24.34
N ARG A 186 1.98 -43.70 25.06
CA ARG A 186 2.38 -44.97 24.44
C ARG A 186 1.16 -45.65 23.80
N GLU A 187 1.41 -46.41 22.73
CA GLU A 187 0.40 -47.13 21.95
C GLU A 187 -0.55 -48.00 22.80
N ASP A 188 -0.02 -48.67 23.79
CA ASP A 188 -0.78 -49.52 24.71
C ASP A 188 -1.75 -48.73 25.62
N LEU A 189 -1.62 -47.43 25.70
CA LEU A 189 -2.45 -46.55 26.51
C LEU A 189 -3.44 -45.70 25.67
N LEU A 190 -3.49 -45.92 24.35
CA LEU A 190 -4.36 -45.18 23.44
C LEU A 190 -5.81 -45.66 23.40
N GLU A 191 -6.13 -46.81 24.02
CA GLU A 191 -7.43 -47.51 23.92
C GLU A 191 -8.65 -46.58 24.13
N ASN A 192 -8.54 -45.59 25.03
CA ASN A 192 -9.61 -44.64 25.37
C ASN A 192 -9.36 -43.22 24.85
N LEU A 193 -8.27 -42.97 24.11
CA LEU A 193 -7.87 -41.67 23.61
C LEU A 193 -8.16 -41.54 22.12
N THR A 194 -9.44 -41.56 21.75
CA THR A 194 -9.87 -41.35 20.34
C THR A 194 -10.17 -39.88 20.06
N MET A 195 -10.24 -39.54 18.79
CA MET A 195 -10.65 -38.16 18.37
C MET A 195 -12.02 -37.84 18.94
N GLY A 196 -12.13 -36.69 19.62
CA GLY A 196 -13.37 -36.23 20.27
C GLY A 196 -13.64 -36.84 21.64
N ALA A 197 -12.82 -37.77 22.12
CA ALA A 197 -12.99 -38.36 23.47
C ALA A 197 -12.77 -37.30 24.57
N GLU A 198 -13.53 -37.37 25.62
CA GLU A 198 -13.37 -36.58 26.84
C GLU A 198 -12.59 -37.36 27.86
N VAL A 199 -11.56 -36.74 28.42
CA VAL A 199 -10.65 -37.36 29.40
C VAL A 199 -10.51 -36.46 30.62
N GLN A 200 -10.43 -37.09 31.79
CA GLN A 200 -10.20 -36.38 33.05
C GLN A 200 -8.70 -36.19 33.28
N ALA A 201 -8.34 -34.97 33.65
CA ALA A 201 -6.97 -34.59 33.95
C ALA A 201 -6.90 -33.74 35.22
N ILE A 202 -5.73 -33.70 35.81
CA ILE A 202 -5.45 -32.96 37.05
C ILE A 202 -4.33 -31.97 36.75
N ILE A 203 -4.48 -30.76 37.24
CA ILE A 203 -3.47 -29.70 37.14
C ILE A 203 -2.87 -29.49 38.55
N PRO A 204 -1.70 -30.04 38.84
CA PRO A 204 -1.10 -29.95 40.19
C PRO A 204 -0.81 -28.50 40.62
N ALA A 205 -0.41 -27.65 39.68
CA ALA A 205 -0.12 -26.22 39.92
C ALA A 205 -1.35 -25.40 40.34
N LEU A 206 -2.57 -25.88 40.10
CA LEU A 206 -3.83 -25.28 40.50
C LEU A 206 -4.52 -26.13 41.60
N GLU A 207 -3.82 -26.41 42.67
CA GLU A 207 -4.33 -27.15 43.85
C GLU A 207 -4.95 -28.52 43.49
N ASN A 208 -4.38 -29.20 42.49
CA ASN A 208 -4.90 -30.46 41.92
C ASN A 208 -6.31 -30.33 41.33
N LYS A 209 -6.62 -29.18 40.73
CA LYS A 209 -7.90 -28.94 40.04
C LYS A 209 -8.14 -30.02 38.98
N GLU A 210 -9.28 -30.70 39.07
CA GLU A 210 -9.73 -31.65 38.05
C GLU A 210 -10.35 -30.90 36.88
N VAL A 211 -9.98 -31.25 35.65
CA VAL A 211 -10.44 -30.65 34.41
C VAL A 211 -10.81 -31.70 33.39
N THR A 212 -11.88 -31.46 32.64
CA THR A 212 -12.26 -32.32 31.52
C THR A 212 -11.61 -31.77 30.26
N LEU A 213 -10.86 -32.59 29.54
CA LEU A 213 -10.19 -32.24 28.30
C LEU A 213 -10.82 -33.03 27.15
N LYS A 214 -11.02 -32.38 26.01
CA LYS A 214 -11.51 -32.99 24.76
C LYS A 214 -10.38 -33.16 23.77
N VAL A 215 -10.15 -34.37 23.31
CA VAL A 215 -9.10 -34.72 22.34
C VAL A 215 -9.49 -34.18 20.97
N PHE A 216 -8.62 -33.38 20.33
CA PHE A 216 -8.83 -32.85 19.01
C PHE A 216 -7.73 -33.18 18.00
N TYR A 217 -6.62 -33.77 18.46
CA TYR A 217 -5.50 -34.09 17.58
C TYR A 217 -4.75 -35.30 18.10
N ILE A 218 -4.47 -36.25 17.22
CA ILE A 218 -3.65 -37.43 17.49
C ILE A 218 -2.69 -37.62 16.32
N ARG A 219 -1.41 -37.75 16.62
CA ARG A 219 -0.36 -37.99 15.62
C ARG A 219 0.62 -39.04 16.15
N ASP A 220 1.05 -39.95 15.26
CA ASP A 220 2.19 -40.81 15.55
C ASP A 220 3.48 -39.97 15.56
N MET A 221 4.32 -40.17 16.54
CA MET A 221 5.60 -39.42 16.66
C MET A 221 6.72 -40.07 15.84
N GLY A 222 6.44 -41.03 14.96
CA GLY A 222 7.43 -41.69 14.13
C GLY A 222 8.67 -42.12 14.92
N SER A 223 9.67 -42.66 14.27
CA SER A 223 10.89 -43.25 14.88
C SER A 223 11.90 -42.23 15.47
N TYR A 224 11.53 -40.99 15.73
CA TYR A 224 12.42 -39.97 16.35
C TYR A 224 12.43 -39.98 17.88
N ALA A 225 11.62 -40.80 18.56
CA ALA A 225 11.71 -40.95 19.99
C ALA A 225 12.83 -41.95 20.32
N VAL A 226 14.02 -41.41 20.54
CA VAL A 226 15.16 -41.99 21.28
C VAL A 226 15.29 -43.51 21.23
N TRP A 227 16.25 -43.94 20.42
CA TRP A 227 16.81 -45.28 20.45
C TRP A 227 17.38 -45.61 21.84
N ARG A 228 16.56 -46.09 22.75
CA ARG A 228 16.99 -46.90 23.89
C ARG A 228 16.33 -48.25 23.75
N ALA A 229 17.04 -49.14 23.10
CA ALA A 229 16.72 -50.56 23.17
C ALA A 229 16.86 -51.05 24.63
N THR A 230 15.78 -51.08 25.36
CA THR A 230 15.65 -51.89 26.57
C THR A 230 15.07 -53.22 26.13
N LYS A 231 15.95 -54.10 25.67
CA LYS A 231 15.61 -55.51 25.46
C LYS A 231 15.27 -56.13 26.80
N VAL A 232 14.01 -56.22 27.10
CA VAL A 232 13.46 -57.28 27.94
C VAL A 232 12.70 -58.20 27.00
N THR A 233 13.13 -59.43 26.93
CA THR A 233 12.63 -60.51 26.05
C THR A 233 11.10 -60.57 26.11
N GLY A 234 10.44 -60.33 24.97
CA GLY A 234 8.99 -60.57 24.79
C GLY A 234 8.07 -59.35 24.66
N GLN A 235 8.59 -58.10 24.66
CA GLN A 235 7.77 -56.90 24.43
C GLN A 235 8.17 -56.27 23.10
N TYR A 236 7.17 -55.91 22.27
CA TYR A 236 7.36 -55.11 21.06
C TYR A 236 7.66 -53.65 21.42
N ASP A 237 8.39 -52.95 20.58
CA ASP A 237 8.67 -51.51 20.74
C ASP A 237 7.36 -50.74 20.57
N ALA A 238 6.73 -50.35 21.69
CA ALA A 238 5.51 -49.56 21.68
C ALA A 238 5.79 -48.17 21.19
N LYS A 239 5.13 -47.77 20.10
CA LYS A 239 5.23 -46.42 19.53
C LYS A 239 4.62 -45.37 20.47
N THR A 240 5.10 -44.13 20.36
CA THR A 240 4.56 -43.01 21.12
C THR A 240 3.74 -42.12 20.19
N PHE A 241 2.58 -41.72 20.68
CA PHE A 241 1.66 -40.81 19.98
C PHE A 241 1.56 -39.49 20.71
N GLN A 242 1.57 -38.40 19.96
CA GLN A 242 1.26 -37.07 20.49
C GLN A 242 -0.25 -36.88 20.43
N VAL A 243 -0.87 -36.69 21.59
CA VAL A 243 -2.30 -36.39 21.75
C VAL A 243 -2.43 -34.96 22.24
N LYS A 244 -3.22 -34.12 21.54
CA LYS A 244 -3.55 -32.79 22.02
C LYS A 244 -5.01 -32.73 22.40
N ALA A 245 -5.29 -32.14 23.55
CA ALA A 245 -6.63 -31.96 24.07
C ALA A 245 -6.84 -30.53 24.57
N ARG A 246 -8.07 -30.03 24.43
CA ARG A 246 -8.47 -28.72 24.94
C ARG A 246 -9.36 -28.88 26.15
N PRO A 247 -9.29 -27.95 27.13
CA PRO A 247 -10.29 -27.88 28.19
C PRO A 247 -11.69 -27.66 27.61
N VAL A 248 -12.68 -28.41 28.11
CA VAL A 248 -14.10 -28.24 27.71
C VAL A 248 -14.65 -26.91 28.26
N GLU A 249 -14.22 -26.56 29.46
CA GLU A 249 -14.57 -25.30 30.12
C GLU A 249 -13.32 -24.43 30.31
N PRO A 250 -13.43 -23.11 30.28
CA PRO A 250 -12.30 -22.22 30.59
C PRO A 250 -11.70 -22.54 31.98
N VAL A 251 -10.38 -22.59 32.04
CA VAL A 251 -9.67 -22.84 33.30
C VAL A 251 -8.91 -21.56 33.69
N ASP A 252 -9.40 -20.89 34.72
CA ASP A 252 -8.77 -19.68 35.23
C ASP A 252 -7.35 -20.00 35.72
N ASN A 253 -6.44 -19.05 35.48
CA ASN A 253 -5.02 -19.13 35.87
C ASN A 253 -4.23 -20.28 35.23
N LEU A 254 -4.74 -20.94 34.20
CA LEU A 254 -3.96 -21.87 33.42
C LEU A 254 -2.89 -21.09 32.61
N ARG A 255 -1.63 -21.53 32.71
CA ARG A 255 -0.51 -20.93 32.02
C ARG A 255 0.28 -21.94 31.18
N PRO A 256 0.87 -21.49 30.05
CA PRO A 256 1.78 -22.34 29.29
C PRO A 256 2.93 -22.86 30.17
N GLY A 257 3.31 -24.10 29.95
CA GLY A 257 4.37 -24.75 30.75
C GLY A 257 3.89 -25.44 32.02
N MET A 258 2.62 -25.28 32.42
CA MET A 258 2.07 -26.07 33.53
C MET A 258 1.94 -27.53 33.14
N SER A 259 2.27 -28.41 34.11
CA SER A 259 2.09 -29.87 33.97
C SER A 259 0.62 -30.22 34.15
N VAL A 260 0.12 -31.12 33.28
CA VAL A 260 -1.22 -31.70 33.38
C VAL A 260 -1.11 -33.20 33.36
N LEU A 261 -1.71 -33.85 34.34
CA LEU A 261 -1.67 -35.29 34.53
C LEU A 261 -3.00 -35.93 34.10
N LEU A 262 -2.95 -36.86 33.16
CA LEU A 262 -4.13 -37.67 32.81
C LEU A 262 -4.52 -38.57 33.96
N LYS A 263 -5.78 -38.52 34.37
CA LYS A 263 -6.33 -39.45 35.37
C LYS A 263 -6.59 -40.79 34.69
N ARG A 264 -5.95 -41.81 35.17
CA ARG A 264 -6.15 -43.17 34.65
C ARG A 264 -7.25 -43.85 35.46
N ASP A 265 -8.30 -44.25 34.79
CA ASP A 265 -9.25 -45.18 35.43
C ASP A 265 -8.51 -46.50 35.76
N LYS A 266 -8.38 -46.81 37.04
CA LYS A 266 -7.89 -48.11 37.43
C LYS A 266 -8.92 -49.15 36.99
N LYS A 267 -8.55 -49.98 36.01
CA LYS A 267 -9.22 -51.26 35.79
C LYS A 267 -8.90 -52.22 36.95
#